data_e617e0faa05f3f126dfb877d13fe215d
#
_entry.id   e617e0faa05f3f126dfb877d13fe215d
#
_cell.length_a   1.000
_cell.length_b   1.000
_cell.length_c   1.000
_cell.angle_alpha   90.00
_cell.angle_beta   90.00
_cell.angle_gamma   90.00
#
_symmetry.space_group_name_H-M   'P 1'
#
loop_
_entity.id
_entity.type
_entity.pdbx_description
1 polymer ?
#
loop_
_entity_poly.entity_id
_entity_poly.type
_entity_poly.pdbx_seq_one_letter_code
_entity_poly.pdbx_strand_id
1 'polypeptide(L)'
;PELKKLFAERNIDVIPIGLGTDLFVRDLSDDANVSPQILVGSSMEFDAGSPSSVLNQYQITRNLSVSKNPFLEDHMIDGKPVLPMAGVMNWMGSSCEALHPGYRFFSLDDMKMLKGIIFQNGNLEQYHLDINEVEKVDGTIRLEVTMWGGSDKARVNHYSGTVTLVNGAPEKLIYDGFN
;
A
#
# COMPACT_ATOMS: atom_id res chain seq x y z
N PRO A 1 -31.51 9.16 -19.53
CA PRO A 1 -32.50 8.90 -18.47
C PRO A 1 -32.20 7.64 -17.67
N GLU A 2 -31.85 6.53 -18.30
CA GLU A 2 -31.62 5.21 -17.65
C GLU A 2 -30.39 5.20 -16.72
N LEU A 3 -29.27 5.82 -17.15
CA LEU A 3 -28.05 5.85 -16.36
C LEU A 3 -28.22 6.61 -15.01
N LYS A 4 -28.98 7.73 -15.03
CA LYS A 4 -29.29 8.47 -13.79
C LYS A 4 -30.13 7.64 -12.82
N LYS A 5 -31.04 6.81 -13.35
CA LYS A 5 -31.87 5.93 -12.54
C LYS A 5 -31.02 4.83 -11.89
N LEU A 6 -30.10 4.24 -12.67
CA LEU A 6 -29.17 3.23 -12.20
C LEU A 6 -28.24 3.77 -11.10
N PHE A 7 -27.75 5.01 -11.23
CA PHE A 7 -26.92 5.64 -10.22
C PHE A 7 -27.69 5.93 -8.93
N ALA A 8 -28.94 6.44 -9.05
CA ALA A 8 -29.81 6.66 -7.90
C ALA A 8 -30.14 5.36 -7.15
N GLU A 9 -30.36 4.26 -7.85
CA GLU A 9 -30.60 2.94 -7.27
C GLU A 9 -29.39 2.39 -6.50
N ARG A 10 -28.18 2.88 -6.81
CA ARG A 10 -26.91 2.50 -6.18
C ARG A 10 -26.37 3.54 -5.20
N ASN A 11 -27.17 4.52 -4.81
CA ASN A 11 -26.75 5.67 -3.98
C ASN A 11 -25.48 6.38 -4.51
N ILE A 12 -25.33 6.44 -5.83
CA ILE A 12 -24.22 7.15 -6.46
C ILE A 12 -24.70 8.54 -6.89
N ASP A 13 -24.13 9.57 -6.28
CA ASP A 13 -24.42 10.95 -6.66
C ASP A 13 -23.72 11.33 -7.96
N VAL A 14 -24.46 11.97 -8.86
CA VAL A 14 -23.90 12.47 -10.12
C VAL A 14 -23.27 13.83 -9.85
N ILE A 15 -21.98 13.97 -10.15
CA ILE A 15 -21.27 15.25 -10.01
C ILE A 15 -21.86 16.24 -11.00
N PRO A 16 -22.36 17.40 -10.53
CA PRO A 16 -22.81 18.46 -11.42
C PRO A 16 -21.67 18.93 -12.35
N ILE A 17 -22.00 19.21 -13.61
CA ILE A 17 -20.98 19.56 -14.63
C ILE A 17 -20.11 20.74 -14.16
N GLY A 18 -20.71 21.80 -13.60
CA GLY A 18 -19.96 22.96 -13.08
C GLY A 18 -18.96 22.56 -12.00
N LEU A 19 -19.40 21.81 -11.00
CA LEU A 19 -18.52 21.35 -9.93
C LEU A 19 -17.40 20.44 -10.46
N GLY A 20 -17.71 19.53 -11.39
CA GLY A 20 -16.72 18.67 -12.00
C GLY A 20 -15.67 19.45 -12.80
N THR A 21 -16.10 20.48 -13.51
CA THR A 21 -15.20 21.38 -14.26
C THR A 21 -14.29 22.17 -13.31
N ASP A 22 -14.84 22.73 -12.22
CA ASP A 22 -14.06 23.51 -11.25
C ASP A 22 -13.01 22.64 -10.53
N LEU A 23 -13.37 21.41 -10.18
CA LEU A 23 -12.45 20.44 -9.58
C LEU A 23 -11.32 20.07 -10.54
N PHE A 24 -11.65 19.83 -11.81
CA PHE A 24 -10.68 19.50 -12.84
C PHE A 24 -9.70 20.66 -13.10
N VAL A 25 -10.21 21.90 -13.24
CA VAL A 25 -9.36 23.09 -13.41
C VAL A 25 -8.45 23.31 -12.21
N ARG A 26 -8.98 23.11 -10.99
CA ARG A 26 -8.17 23.23 -9.77
C ARG A 26 -7.06 22.20 -9.71
N ASP A 27 -7.34 20.96 -10.08
CA ASP A 27 -6.34 19.90 -10.12
C ASP A 27 -5.22 20.18 -11.11
N LEU A 28 -5.57 20.69 -12.31
CA LEU A 28 -4.59 21.10 -13.31
C LEU A 28 -3.77 22.32 -12.91
N SER A 29 -4.29 23.15 -11.98
CA SER A 29 -3.63 24.39 -11.55
C SER A 29 -2.79 24.20 -10.28
N ASP A 30 -2.86 23.03 -9.63
CA ASP A 30 -2.13 22.73 -8.41
C ASP A 30 -0.82 22.02 -8.73
N ASP A 31 0.23 22.83 -8.96
CA ASP A 31 1.59 22.32 -9.26
C ASP A 31 2.19 21.46 -8.12
N ALA A 32 1.61 21.49 -6.92
CA ALA A 32 2.03 20.68 -5.78
C ALA A 32 1.38 19.28 -5.78
N ASN A 33 0.35 19.05 -6.58
CA ASN A 33 -0.37 17.80 -6.61
C ASN A 33 0.26 16.82 -7.59
N VAL A 34 1.10 15.93 -7.06
CA VAL A 34 1.82 14.90 -7.83
C VAL A 34 1.01 13.61 -7.96
N SER A 35 -0.26 13.59 -7.58
CA SER A 35 -1.08 12.38 -7.66
C SER A 35 -1.48 12.10 -9.11
N PRO A 36 -1.09 10.95 -9.68
CA PRO A 36 -1.43 10.60 -11.07
C PRO A 36 -2.92 10.27 -11.26
N GLN A 37 -3.67 10.18 -10.17
CA GLN A 37 -5.09 9.85 -10.18
C GLN A 37 -5.82 10.49 -9.00
N ILE A 38 -6.87 11.24 -9.31
CA ILE A 38 -7.78 11.82 -8.31
C ILE A 38 -9.16 11.21 -8.52
N LEU A 39 -9.74 10.68 -7.44
CA LEU A 39 -11.12 10.24 -7.37
C LEU A 39 -11.98 11.34 -6.76
N VAL A 40 -12.98 11.80 -7.52
CA VAL A 40 -13.94 12.80 -7.09
C VAL A 40 -15.32 12.16 -7.02
N GLY A 41 -15.96 12.19 -5.86
CA GLY A 41 -17.31 11.62 -5.66
C GLY A 41 -17.72 11.63 -4.20
N SER A 42 -18.96 11.23 -3.93
CA SER A 42 -19.37 10.84 -2.58
C SER A 42 -18.63 9.58 -2.13
N SER A 43 -18.42 9.45 -0.80
CA SER A 43 -17.88 8.22 -0.23
C SER A 43 -18.72 7.04 -0.73
N MET A 44 -18.12 6.17 -1.52
CA MET A 44 -18.74 4.89 -1.79
C MET A 44 -18.66 4.07 -0.50
N GLU A 45 -19.80 3.77 0.10
CA GLU A 45 -19.86 2.65 1.03
C GLU A 45 -19.59 1.42 0.18
N PHE A 46 -18.36 0.97 0.20
CA PHE A 46 -18.10 -0.38 -0.23
C PHE A 46 -18.82 -1.27 0.79
N ASP A 47 -19.86 -1.94 0.34
CA ASP A 47 -20.37 -3.09 1.06
C ASP A 47 -19.15 -4.03 1.18
N ALA A 48 -18.45 -3.92 2.28
CA ALA A 48 -17.45 -4.89 2.66
C ALA A 48 -18.25 -6.15 2.97
N GLY A 49 -18.68 -6.81 1.91
CA GLY A 49 -19.41 -8.06 1.99
C GLY A 49 -18.73 -8.90 3.04
N SER A 50 -19.50 -9.57 3.88
CA SER A 50 -19.01 -10.41 4.97
C SER A 50 -17.69 -11.05 4.55
N PRO A 51 -16.58 -10.82 5.27
CA PRO A 51 -15.26 -11.19 4.80
C PRO A 51 -15.31 -12.64 4.34
N SER A 52 -15.02 -12.85 3.06
CA SER A 52 -14.93 -14.20 2.52
C SER A 52 -14.01 -14.98 3.46
N SER A 53 -14.48 -16.09 3.99
CA SER A 53 -13.67 -17.00 4.83
C SER A 53 -12.49 -17.60 4.03
N VAL A 54 -12.46 -17.36 2.73
CA VAL A 54 -11.37 -17.80 1.85
C VAL A 54 -10.18 -16.88 2.04
N LEU A 55 -9.07 -17.48 2.43
CA LEU A 55 -7.78 -16.81 2.53
C LEU A 55 -7.12 -16.74 1.15
N ASN A 56 -6.70 -15.55 0.76
CA ASN A 56 -6.11 -15.29 -0.55
C ASN A 56 -4.58 -15.18 -0.44
N GLN A 57 -3.93 -15.35 -1.58
CA GLN A 57 -2.50 -15.15 -1.76
C GLN A 57 -2.28 -14.17 -2.91
N TYR A 58 -1.35 -13.24 -2.69
CA TYR A 58 -1.01 -12.22 -3.68
C TYR A 58 0.50 -12.17 -3.89
N GLN A 59 0.90 -11.75 -5.08
CA GLN A 59 2.29 -11.42 -5.37
C GLN A 59 2.34 -10.04 -6.04
N ILE A 60 3.15 -9.15 -5.48
CA ILE A 60 3.41 -7.83 -6.04
C ILE A 60 4.86 -7.76 -6.46
N THR A 61 5.11 -7.21 -7.65
CA THR A 61 6.45 -7.00 -8.18
C THR A 61 6.79 -5.52 -8.20
N ARG A 62 7.99 -5.17 -7.76
CA ARG A 62 8.53 -3.82 -7.82
C ARG A 62 9.94 -3.82 -8.40
N ASN A 63 10.18 -2.88 -9.30
CA ASN A 63 11.51 -2.63 -9.85
C ASN A 63 12.15 -1.48 -9.08
N LEU A 64 13.31 -1.73 -8.47
CA LEU A 64 14.08 -0.76 -7.71
C LEU A 64 15.41 -0.46 -8.42
N SER A 65 15.79 0.80 -8.41
CA SER A 65 17.13 1.26 -8.80
C SER A 65 17.42 2.57 -8.09
N VAL A 66 18.69 2.90 -7.89
CA VAL A 66 19.08 4.16 -7.28
C VAL A 66 18.52 5.35 -8.08
N SER A 67 18.59 5.30 -9.41
CA SER A 67 18.11 6.37 -10.29
C SER A 67 16.60 6.64 -10.20
N LYS A 68 15.80 5.60 -9.93
CA LYS A 68 14.35 5.73 -9.77
C LYS A 68 13.92 5.99 -8.32
N ASN A 69 14.83 5.79 -7.38
CA ASN A 69 14.61 5.94 -5.95
C ASN A 69 15.75 6.76 -5.33
N PRO A 70 15.82 8.09 -5.58
CA PRO A 70 16.96 8.93 -5.18
C PRO A 70 17.27 8.91 -3.69
N PHE A 71 16.29 8.64 -2.82
CA PHE A 71 16.49 8.52 -1.38
C PHE A 71 17.50 7.43 -1.01
N LEU A 72 17.78 6.48 -1.90
CA LEU A 72 18.80 5.45 -1.69
C LEU A 72 20.21 6.01 -1.72
N GLU A 73 20.44 7.16 -2.36
CA GLU A 73 21.74 7.86 -2.37
C GLU A 73 22.12 8.40 -0.99
N ASP A 74 21.11 8.72 -0.17
CA ASP A 74 21.31 9.23 1.19
C ASP A 74 21.42 8.12 2.25
N HIS A 75 21.17 6.87 1.87
CA HIS A 75 21.22 5.72 2.77
C HIS A 75 22.32 4.74 2.36
N MET A 76 23.55 5.06 2.74
CA MET A 76 24.76 4.35 2.34
C MET A 76 25.35 3.58 3.52
N ILE A 77 25.81 2.34 3.25
CA ILE A 77 26.65 1.55 4.16
C ILE A 77 27.92 1.17 3.40
N ASP A 78 29.08 1.52 3.94
CA ASP A 78 30.39 1.31 3.30
C ASP A 78 30.44 1.83 1.85
N GLY A 79 29.84 2.99 1.60
CA GLY A 79 29.82 3.63 0.29
C GLY A 79 28.91 2.96 -0.74
N LYS A 80 28.01 2.08 -0.32
CA LYS A 80 27.05 1.38 -1.18
C LYS A 80 25.62 1.73 -0.76
N PRO A 81 24.74 2.09 -1.70
CA PRO A 81 23.33 2.31 -1.41
C PRO A 81 22.68 1.04 -0.89
N VAL A 82 21.92 1.15 0.21
CA VAL A 82 21.23 0.03 0.86
C VAL A 82 19.75 0.38 1.01
N LEU A 83 18.88 -0.59 0.81
CA LEU A 83 17.44 -0.38 1.03
C LEU A 83 17.16 -0.19 2.53
N PRO A 84 16.64 0.98 2.95
CA PRO A 84 16.31 1.23 4.35
C PRO A 84 15.21 0.29 4.84
N MET A 85 15.33 -0.21 6.07
CA MET A 85 14.28 -1.01 6.71
C MET A 85 12.92 -0.29 6.70
N ALA A 86 12.90 1.00 7.00
CA ALA A 86 11.69 1.82 6.97
C ALA A 86 11.00 1.80 5.58
N GLY A 87 11.79 1.81 4.49
CA GLY A 87 11.27 1.69 3.13
C GLY A 87 10.61 0.34 2.88
N VAL A 88 11.20 -0.75 3.39
CA VAL A 88 10.62 -2.10 3.30
C VAL A 88 9.32 -2.18 4.09
N MET A 89 9.32 -1.69 5.34
CA MET A 89 8.13 -1.68 6.22
C MET A 89 6.97 -0.91 5.56
N ASN A 90 7.27 0.27 5.03
CA ASN A 90 6.27 1.06 4.30
C ASN A 90 5.76 0.31 3.07
N TRP A 91 6.63 -0.34 2.31
CA TRP A 91 6.19 -1.09 1.12
C TRP A 91 5.31 -2.28 1.50
N MET A 92 5.66 -3.05 2.53
CA MET A 92 4.83 -4.14 3.03
C MET A 92 3.45 -3.64 3.48
N GLY A 93 3.41 -2.64 4.36
CA GLY A 93 2.16 -2.10 4.89
C GLY A 93 1.26 -1.49 3.82
N SER A 94 1.80 -0.59 2.99
CA SER A 94 1.03 0.08 1.93
C SER A 94 0.53 -0.88 0.84
N SER A 95 1.29 -1.93 0.54
CA SER A 95 0.86 -2.95 -0.42
C SER A 95 -0.30 -3.78 0.13
N CYS A 96 -0.24 -4.19 1.39
CA CYS A 96 -1.34 -4.90 2.04
C CYS A 96 -2.60 -4.03 2.12
N GLU A 97 -2.47 -2.75 2.47
CA GLU A 97 -3.58 -1.80 2.52
C GLU A 97 -4.21 -1.59 1.13
N ALA A 98 -3.41 -1.44 0.08
CA ALA A 98 -3.89 -1.28 -1.29
C ALA A 98 -4.66 -2.50 -1.83
N LEU A 99 -4.32 -3.72 -1.39
CA LEU A 99 -5.02 -4.95 -1.75
C LEU A 99 -6.35 -5.14 -1.01
N HIS A 100 -6.59 -4.39 0.07
CA HIS A 100 -7.75 -4.56 0.95
C HIS A 100 -8.50 -3.23 1.12
N PRO A 101 -9.28 -2.79 0.11
CA PRO A 101 -10.06 -1.56 0.20
C PRO A 101 -10.98 -1.56 1.44
N GLY A 102 -10.99 -0.44 2.17
CA GLY A 102 -11.75 -0.31 3.42
C GLY A 102 -10.99 -0.71 4.68
N TYR A 103 -9.84 -1.37 4.55
CA TYR A 103 -8.95 -1.68 5.67
C TYR A 103 -7.78 -0.69 5.75
N ARG A 104 -7.25 -0.51 6.97
CA ARG A 104 -6.12 0.37 7.26
C ARG A 104 -5.00 -0.41 7.94
N PHE A 105 -3.77 -0.05 7.63
CA PHE A 105 -2.59 -0.58 8.30
C PHE A 105 -2.67 -0.27 9.80
N PHE A 106 -2.51 -1.30 10.62
CA PHE A 106 -2.51 -1.20 12.08
C PHE A 106 -1.13 -1.49 12.65
N SER A 107 -0.55 -2.65 12.35
CA SER A 107 0.77 -3.04 12.84
C SER A 107 1.55 -3.87 11.83
N LEU A 108 2.87 -3.90 12.04
CA LEU A 108 3.80 -4.84 11.41
C LEU A 108 4.62 -5.49 12.54
N ASP A 109 4.39 -6.76 12.73
CA ASP A 109 4.98 -7.56 13.79
C ASP A 109 5.97 -8.58 13.23
N ASP A 110 6.83 -9.13 14.09
CA ASP A 110 7.80 -10.18 13.76
C ASP A 110 8.68 -9.87 12.55
N MET A 111 9.00 -8.57 12.34
CA MET A 111 9.82 -8.14 11.23
C MET A 111 11.25 -8.70 11.31
N LYS A 112 11.66 -9.43 10.29
CA LYS A 112 12.99 -10.04 10.18
C LYS A 112 13.69 -9.56 8.93
N MET A 113 14.94 -9.13 9.08
CA MET A 113 15.87 -8.94 8.00
C MET A 113 16.72 -10.21 7.85
N LEU A 114 16.47 -10.97 6.79
CA LEU A 114 17.19 -12.21 6.49
C LEU A 114 18.47 -11.92 5.70
N LYS A 115 18.36 -10.98 4.73
CA LYS A 115 19.47 -10.49 3.93
C LYS A 115 19.19 -9.08 3.46
N GLY A 116 20.03 -8.12 3.85
CA GLY A 116 19.95 -6.74 3.37
C GLY A 116 20.04 -6.66 1.85
N ILE A 117 19.45 -5.60 1.27
CA ILE A 117 19.52 -5.31 -0.16
C ILE A 117 20.51 -4.19 -0.36
N ILE A 118 21.58 -4.48 -1.13
CA ILE A 118 22.64 -3.54 -1.49
C ILE A 118 22.58 -3.35 -2.99
N PHE A 119 22.42 -2.10 -3.43
CA PHE A 119 22.39 -1.76 -4.85
C PHE A 119 23.82 -1.63 -5.39
N GLN A 120 24.11 -2.39 -6.45
CA GLN A 120 25.39 -2.32 -7.15
C GLN A 120 25.20 -1.76 -8.56
N ASN A 121 26.08 -0.86 -8.96
CA ASN A 121 26.20 -0.37 -10.34
C ASN A 121 24.94 0.29 -10.96
N GLY A 122 24.02 0.82 -10.17
CA GLY A 122 22.83 1.52 -10.65
C GLY A 122 21.85 0.66 -11.46
N ASN A 123 22.00 -0.66 -11.45
CA ASN A 123 21.13 -1.58 -12.19
C ASN A 123 19.70 -1.56 -11.63
N LEU A 124 18.74 -1.77 -12.52
CA LEU A 124 17.36 -2.04 -12.16
C LEU A 124 17.27 -3.48 -11.65
N GLU A 125 16.85 -3.64 -10.42
CA GLU A 125 16.65 -4.94 -9.81
C GLU A 125 15.17 -5.17 -9.51
N GLN A 126 14.70 -6.39 -9.71
CA GLN A 126 13.31 -6.77 -9.49
C GLN A 126 13.17 -7.49 -8.16
N TYR A 127 12.21 -7.04 -7.37
CA TYR A 127 11.84 -7.64 -6.08
C TYR A 127 10.35 -7.95 -6.04
N HIS A 128 10.00 -8.95 -5.26
CA HIS A 128 8.64 -9.44 -5.10
C HIS A 128 8.23 -9.39 -3.63
N LEU A 129 6.95 -9.10 -3.40
CA LEU A 129 6.26 -9.34 -2.14
C LEU A 129 5.28 -10.49 -2.34
N ASP A 130 5.49 -11.59 -1.66
CA ASP A 130 4.46 -12.60 -1.47
C ASP A 130 3.68 -12.23 -0.22
N ILE A 131 2.37 -12.11 -0.36
CA ILE A 131 1.44 -11.67 0.67
C ILE A 131 0.39 -12.76 0.84
N ASN A 132 0.37 -13.42 1.99
CA ASN A 132 -0.55 -14.51 2.29
C ASN A 132 -1.49 -14.10 3.43
N GLU A 133 -2.78 -14.08 3.17
CA GLU A 133 -3.77 -13.92 4.23
C GLU A 133 -3.74 -15.16 5.13
N VAL A 134 -3.57 -14.97 6.42
CA VAL A 134 -3.53 -16.08 7.40
C VAL A 134 -4.71 -16.08 8.34
N GLU A 135 -5.38 -14.92 8.49
CA GLU A 135 -6.55 -14.79 9.36
C GLU A 135 -7.45 -13.64 8.89
N LYS A 136 -8.77 -13.85 8.96
CA LYS A 136 -9.80 -12.83 8.73
C LYS A 136 -10.88 -13.00 9.78
N VAL A 137 -10.87 -12.16 10.80
CA VAL A 137 -11.81 -12.23 11.92
C VAL A 137 -12.16 -10.80 12.38
N ASP A 138 -13.44 -10.55 12.62
CA ASP A 138 -13.97 -9.35 13.28
C ASP A 138 -13.38 -8.01 12.76
N GLY A 139 -13.38 -7.84 11.45
CA GLY A 139 -12.84 -6.62 10.83
C GLY A 139 -11.32 -6.50 10.88
N THR A 140 -10.62 -7.57 11.19
CA THR A 140 -9.16 -7.66 11.20
C THR A 140 -8.68 -8.66 10.15
N ILE A 141 -7.62 -8.32 9.43
CA ILE A 141 -6.93 -9.21 8.50
C ILE A 141 -5.47 -9.30 8.92
N ARG A 142 -4.95 -10.51 9.09
CA ARG A 142 -3.53 -10.77 9.30
C ARG A 142 -2.91 -11.38 8.05
N LEU A 143 -1.75 -10.85 7.67
CA LEU A 143 -1.06 -11.23 6.43
C LEU A 143 0.40 -11.52 6.73
N GLU A 144 0.87 -12.69 6.33
CA GLU A 144 2.30 -12.98 6.29
C GLU A 144 2.88 -12.42 4.98
N VAL A 145 3.92 -11.60 5.12
CA VAL A 145 4.55 -10.93 3.98
C VAL A 145 6.02 -11.31 3.91
N THR A 146 6.45 -11.75 2.74
CA THR A 146 7.85 -12.06 2.47
C THR A 146 8.33 -11.29 1.24
N MET A 147 9.38 -10.51 1.42
CA MET A 147 10.09 -9.83 0.33
C MET A 147 11.24 -10.70 -0.15
N TRP A 148 11.28 -10.95 -1.44
CA TRP A 148 12.33 -11.75 -2.05
C TRP A 148 12.78 -11.17 -3.40
N GLY A 149 13.98 -11.60 -3.83
CA GLY A 149 14.58 -11.25 -5.12
C GLY A 149 15.19 -12.47 -5.79
N GLY A 150 15.68 -12.25 -7.02
CA GLY A 150 16.23 -13.32 -7.86
C GLY A 150 15.18 -13.94 -8.79
N SER A 151 15.41 -15.16 -9.21
CA SER A 151 14.47 -15.95 -10.04
C SER A 151 13.82 -17.05 -9.19
N ASP A 152 12.72 -17.64 -9.66
CA ASP A 152 12.05 -18.75 -8.98
C ASP A 152 12.99 -19.91 -8.65
N LYS A 153 14.00 -20.14 -9.50
CA LYS A 153 15.02 -21.19 -9.30
C LYS A 153 16.15 -20.78 -8.36
N ALA A 154 16.32 -19.48 -8.11
CA ALA A 154 17.38 -18.92 -7.28
C ALA A 154 16.81 -17.80 -6.39
N ARG A 155 15.71 -18.09 -5.71
CA ARG A 155 15.01 -17.20 -4.81
C ARG A 155 15.86 -16.89 -3.58
N VAL A 156 15.97 -15.61 -3.26
CA VAL A 156 16.61 -15.11 -2.04
C VAL A 156 15.59 -14.31 -1.24
N ASN A 157 15.24 -14.81 -0.06
CA ASN A 157 14.37 -14.06 0.86
C ASN A 157 15.19 -12.97 1.57
N HIS A 158 14.70 -11.76 1.54
CA HIS A 158 15.34 -10.59 2.12
C HIS A 158 14.72 -10.16 3.44
N TYR A 159 13.39 -10.07 3.47
CA TYR A 159 12.64 -9.62 4.64
C TYR A 159 11.36 -10.43 4.80
N SER A 160 10.89 -10.56 6.02
CA SER A 160 9.58 -11.12 6.33
C SER A 160 8.97 -10.45 7.54
N GLY A 161 7.65 -10.47 7.65
CA GLY A 161 6.91 -9.94 8.78
C GLY A 161 5.43 -10.25 8.67
N THR A 162 4.67 -9.92 9.71
CA THR A 162 3.22 -10.08 9.75
C THR A 162 2.56 -8.72 9.79
N VAL A 163 1.77 -8.40 8.76
CA VAL A 163 0.98 -7.17 8.69
C VAL A 163 -0.41 -7.43 9.25
N THR A 164 -0.88 -6.55 10.09
CA THR A 164 -2.27 -6.53 10.56
C THR A 164 -2.97 -5.31 9.98
N LEU A 165 -4.12 -5.55 9.36
CA LEU A 165 -5.03 -4.53 8.87
C LEU A 165 -6.32 -4.55 9.68
N VAL A 166 -6.94 -3.39 9.88
CA VAL A 166 -8.22 -3.25 10.58
C VAL A 166 -9.24 -2.49 9.73
N ASN A 167 -10.51 -2.90 9.82
CA ASN A 167 -11.61 -2.18 9.20
C ASN A 167 -12.07 -1.06 10.16
N GLY A 168 -11.83 0.17 9.78
CA GLY A 168 -12.12 1.36 10.57
C GLY A 168 -10.85 2.07 11.06
N ALA A 169 -11.02 3.26 11.63
CA ALA A 169 -9.92 3.98 12.25
C ALA A 169 -9.59 3.30 13.59
N PRO A 170 -8.34 2.94 13.86
CA PRO A 170 -7.94 2.50 15.20
C PRO A 170 -8.26 3.60 16.20
N GLU A 171 -8.66 3.21 17.42
CA GLU A 171 -8.85 4.17 18.50
C GLU A 171 -7.58 5.02 18.66
N LYS A 172 -7.79 6.33 18.74
CA LYS A 172 -6.68 7.27 18.92
C LYS A 172 -6.02 6.99 20.26
N LEU A 173 -4.79 6.48 20.22
CA LEU A 173 -4.00 6.32 21.45
C LEU A 173 -3.72 7.72 22.02
N ILE A 174 -4.24 7.98 23.21
CA ILE A 174 -3.96 9.20 23.96
C ILE A 174 -2.75 8.90 24.86
N TYR A 175 -1.63 9.53 24.55
CA TYR A 175 -0.45 9.48 25.41
C TYR A 175 -0.51 10.64 26.41
N ASP A 176 -0.89 10.34 27.64
CA ASP A 176 -0.96 11.33 28.73
C ASP A 176 0.41 11.62 29.38
N GLY A 177 1.48 11.15 28.82
CA GLY A 177 2.79 11.08 29.50
C GLY A 177 3.93 11.94 28.94
N PHE A 178 3.68 12.83 27.98
CA PHE A 178 4.69 13.80 27.54
C PHE A 178 4.51 15.13 28.29
N ASN A 179 5.18 15.25 29.43
CA ASN A 179 5.44 16.53 30.11
C ASN A 179 6.80 17.09 29.65
#